data_b41edd326e5af817fed9ce93fc0e769a
#
_entry.id   b41edd326e5af817fed9ce93fc0e769a
#
_cell.length_a   1.000
_cell.length_b   1.000
_cell.length_c   1.000
_cell.angle_alpha   90.00
_cell.angle_beta   90.00
_cell.angle_gamma   90.00
#
_symmetry.space_group_name_H-M   'P 1'
#
loop_
_entity.id
_entity.type
_entity.pdbx_description
1 polymer ?
#
loop_
_entity_poly.entity_id
_entity_poly.type
_entity_poly.pdbx_seq_one_letter_code
_entity_poly.pdbx_strand_id
1 'polypeptide(L)'
;MSSIWHYAGLSLGGIVGAAQAKYGSAYRTVTVAAPGGPMLKNALESPTFAPIVRGALSTSFVLDSSLYQNWTREAQTLIDAGDPANHVCECATSKPLHLIKVNGDTVIPNSATDYLTNAANFTRLKSGVNAVAPGKPVYVAFTKGDHSSFFSPTASLAATVEMQTQAVKFAASAVQPGGPFVVITDTSVVQQ
;
A
#
# COMPACT_ATOMS: atom_id res chain seq x y z
N MET A 1 11.12 26.83 -13.70
CA MET A 1 10.85 25.38 -13.84
C MET A 1 9.87 24.99 -12.75
N SER A 2 8.74 24.38 -13.10
CA SER A 2 7.82 23.86 -12.07
C SER A 2 8.48 22.67 -11.37
N SER A 3 8.47 22.66 -10.04
CA SER A 3 9.00 21.55 -9.25
C SER A 3 8.18 20.28 -9.54
N ILE A 4 8.86 19.18 -9.84
CA ILE A 4 8.24 17.86 -10.03
C ILE A 4 8.41 17.09 -8.74
N TRP A 5 7.29 16.67 -8.14
CA TRP A 5 7.27 15.92 -6.89
C TRP A 5 6.85 14.48 -7.14
N HIS A 6 7.44 13.57 -6.40
CA HIS A 6 7.08 12.16 -6.35
C HIS A 6 6.81 11.77 -4.90
N TYR A 7 5.81 10.94 -4.68
CA TYR A 7 5.52 10.41 -3.36
C TYR A 7 6.01 8.97 -3.26
N ALA A 8 6.69 8.64 -2.15
CA ALA A 8 6.98 7.26 -1.78
C ALA A 8 6.81 7.12 -0.26
N GLY A 9 5.98 6.18 0.17
CA GLY A 9 5.68 5.97 1.58
C GLY A 9 5.55 4.50 1.96
N LEU A 10 6.10 4.13 3.12
CA LEU A 10 6.01 2.79 3.70
C LEU A 10 5.00 2.79 4.85
N SER A 11 4.23 1.70 5.01
CA SER A 11 3.35 1.48 6.17
C SER A 11 2.37 2.63 6.35
N LEU A 12 2.41 3.35 7.46
CA LEU A 12 1.61 4.55 7.69
C LEU A 12 1.80 5.59 6.57
N GLY A 13 3.04 5.76 6.05
CA GLY A 13 3.30 6.58 4.87
C GLY A 13 2.57 6.06 3.63
N GLY A 14 2.49 4.75 3.44
CA GLY A 14 1.70 4.13 2.37
C GLY A 14 0.19 4.36 2.54
N ILE A 15 -0.32 4.27 3.76
CA ILE A 15 -1.71 4.52 4.13
C ILE A 15 -2.09 5.98 3.86
N VAL A 16 -1.33 6.91 4.45
CA VAL A 16 -1.55 8.36 4.28
C VAL A 16 -1.35 8.79 2.83
N GLY A 17 -0.36 8.19 2.14
CA GLY A 17 -0.06 8.48 0.75
C GLY A 17 -1.22 8.15 -0.19
N ALA A 18 -1.88 7.02 0.00
CA ALA A 18 -3.04 6.65 -0.79
C ALA A 18 -4.22 7.63 -0.59
N ALA A 19 -4.39 8.15 0.63
CA ALA A 19 -5.42 9.15 0.91
C ALA A 19 -5.00 10.56 0.43
N GLN A 20 -3.77 10.98 0.72
CA GLN A 20 -3.28 12.35 0.46
C GLN A 20 -3.01 12.61 -1.03
N ALA A 21 -2.54 11.63 -1.78
CA ALA A 21 -2.14 11.81 -3.17
C ALA A 21 -3.31 12.23 -4.08
N LYS A 22 -4.54 11.93 -3.69
CA LYS A 22 -5.76 12.46 -4.32
C LYS A 22 -5.76 13.99 -4.34
N TYR A 23 -5.37 14.63 -3.23
CA TYR A 23 -5.41 16.09 -3.06
C TYR A 23 -4.14 16.78 -3.52
N GLY A 24 -3.03 16.07 -3.62
CA GLY A 24 -1.72 16.62 -4.01
C GLY A 24 -1.60 16.80 -5.51
N SER A 25 -1.98 17.97 -6.05
CA SER A 25 -1.84 18.28 -7.49
C SER A 25 -0.39 18.25 -8.00
N ALA A 26 0.58 18.45 -7.09
CA ALA A 26 2.00 18.49 -7.43
C ALA A 26 2.65 17.12 -7.69
N TYR A 27 2.06 16.02 -7.20
CA TYR A 27 2.64 14.69 -7.37
C TYR A 27 2.47 14.16 -8.80
N ARG A 28 3.59 13.73 -9.39
CA ARG A 28 3.63 13.12 -10.71
C ARG A 28 3.46 11.60 -10.66
N THR A 29 4.00 10.96 -9.62
CA THR A 29 3.84 9.53 -9.35
C THR A 29 3.68 9.29 -7.86
N VAL A 30 3.03 8.19 -7.52
CA VAL A 30 2.80 7.76 -6.14
C VAL A 30 3.22 6.31 -6.00
N THR A 31 4.17 6.04 -5.10
CA THR A 31 4.52 4.67 -4.67
C THR A 31 4.11 4.48 -3.22
N VAL A 32 3.30 3.46 -2.95
CA VAL A 32 2.88 3.08 -1.60
C VAL A 32 3.37 1.66 -1.30
N ALA A 33 4.20 1.52 -0.29
CA ALA A 33 4.75 0.23 0.14
C ALA A 33 4.05 -0.25 1.41
N ALA A 34 3.65 -1.52 1.42
CA ALA A 34 2.94 -2.16 2.52
C ALA A 34 1.77 -1.31 3.08
N PRO A 35 0.91 -0.71 2.23
CA PRO A 35 -0.27 -0.01 2.68
C PRO A 35 -1.37 -1.00 3.05
N GLY A 36 -2.35 -0.55 3.83
CA GLY A 36 -3.55 -1.34 4.11
C GLY A 36 -4.74 -0.47 4.45
N GLY A 37 -5.91 -0.96 4.13
CA GLY A 37 -7.23 -0.42 4.48
C GLY A 37 -8.30 -1.52 4.35
N PRO A 38 -9.45 -1.39 5.01
CA PRO A 38 -9.81 -0.37 5.99
C PRO A 38 -8.91 -0.35 7.23
N MET A 39 -8.78 0.84 7.85
CA MET A 39 -7.84 1.05 8.97
C MET A 39 -8.13 0.17 10.18
N LEU A 40 -9.41 -0.01 10.53
CA LEU A 40 -9.79 -0.85 11.65
C LEU A 40 -9.46 -2.32 11.37
N LYS A 41 -9.58 -2.78 10.11
CA LYS A 41 -9.13 -4.10 9.67
C LYS A 41 -7.63 -4.30 9.92
N ASN A 42 -6.81 -3.30 9.62
CA ASN A 42 -5.38 -3.34 9.94
C ASN A 42 -5.15 -3.59 11.42
N ALA A 43 -5.86 -2.88 12.30
CA ALA A 43 -5.69 -3.00 13.74
C ALA A 43 -6.18 -4.35 14.29
N LEU A 44 -7.30 -4.88 13.78
CA LEU A 44 -7.96 -6.08 14.31
C LEU A 44 -7.47 -7.39 13.72
N GLU A 45 -6.83 -7.36 12.53
CA GLU A 45 -6.32 -8.55 11.83
C GLU A 45 -4.78 -8.62 11.77
N SER A 46 -4.08 -7.55 12.10
CA SER A 46 -2.62 -7.52 12.13
C SER A 46 -2.06 -8.56 13.11
N PRO A 47 -1.19 -9.48 12.68
CA PRO A 47 -0.52 -10.38 13.62
C PRO A 47 0.21 -9.66 14.76
N THR A 48 0.73 -8.45 14.48
CA THR A 48 1.45 -7.63 15.47
C THR A 48 0.50 -6.85 16.37
N PHE A 49 -0.53 -6.21 15.83
CA PHE A 49 -1.38 -5.30 16.61
C PHE A 49 -2.65 -5.95 17.17
N ALA A 50 -3.22 -6.94 16.48
CA ALA A 50 -4.48 -7.54 16.90
C ALA A 50 -4.46 -8.10 18.33
N PRO A 51 -3.41 -8.77 18.83
CA PRO A 51 -3.38 -9.24 20.21
C PRO A 51 -3.53 -8.10 21.23
N ILE A 52 -2.89 -6.96 20.97
CA ILE A 52 -2.93 -5.79 21.87
C ILE A 52 -4.30 -5.12 21.80
N VAL A 53 -4.78 -4.83 20.57
CA VAL A 53 -6.05 -4.13 20.35
C VAL A 53 -7.23 -4.97 20.83
N ARG A 54 -7.29 -6.25 20.46
CA ARG A 54 -8.35 -7.16 20.89
C ARG A 54 -8.29 -7.41 22.40
N GLY A 55 -7.08 -7.51 22.99
CA GLY A 55 -6.89 -7.62 24.42
C GLY A 55 -7.47 -6.40 25.17
N ALA A 56 -7.21 -5.20 24.70
CA ALA A 56 -7.80 -3.99 25.28
C ALA A 56 -9.34 -3.96 25.11
N LEU A 57 -9.84 -4.30 23.93
CA LEU A 57 -11.29 -4.33 23.67
C LEU A 57 -12.03 -5.41 24.48
N SER A 58 -11.40 -6.54 24.79
CA SER A 58 -12.00 -7.63 25.59
C SER A 58 -12.33 -7.22 27.03
N THR A 59 -11.79 -6.09 27.50
CA THR A 59 -12.16 -5.54 28.82
C THR A 59 -13.55 -4.89 28.82
N SER A 60 -14.05 -4.50 27.66
CA SER A 60 -15.33 -3.78 27.51
C SER A 60 -16.35 -4.53 26.65
N PHE A 61 -15.91 -5.49 25.84
CA PHE A 61 -16.75 -6.25 24.92
C PHE A 61 -16.52 -7.75 25.04
N VAL A 62 -17.57 -8.51 24.87
CA VAL A 62 -17.41 -9.91 24.46
C VAL A 62 -17.04 -9.89 22.98
N LEU A 63 -15.81 -10.30 22.69
CA LEU A 63 -15.29 -10.26 21.31
C LEU A 63 -16.17 -11.09 20.38
N ASP A 64 -16.33 -10.59 19.16
CA ASP A 64 -17.12 -11.19 18.09
C ASP A 64 -18.65 -11.26 18.37
N SER A 65 -19.11 -10.68 19.48
CA SER A 65 -20.55 -10.48 19.76
C SER A 65 -21.17 -9.43 18.83
N SER A 66 -22.50 -9.38 18.77
CA SER A 66 -23.23 -8.37 18.00
C SER A 66 -22.88 -6.93 18.44
N LEU A 67 -22.69 -6.71 19.75
CA LEU A 67 -22.29 -5.41 20.28
C LEU A 67 -20.89 -5.02 19.81
N TYR A 68 -19.93 -5.95 19.85
CA TYR A 68 -18.58 -5.75 19.33
C TYR A 68 -18.59 -5.45 17.83
N GLN A 69 -19.38 -6.20 17.05
CA GLN A 69 -19.50 -5.96 15.59
C GLN A 69 -20.14 -4.60 15.27
N ASN A 70 -21.13 -4.17 16.05
CA ASN A 70 -21.70 -2.84 15.91
C ASN A 70 -20.67 -1.76 16.20
N TRP A 71 -19.94 -1.89 17.30
CA TRP A 71 -18.86 -0.98 17.66
C TRP A 71 -17.80 -0.91 16.57
N THR A 72 -17.37 -2.03 15.98
CA THR A 72 -16.35 -2.03 14.92
C THR A 72 -16.83 -1.26 13.68
N ARG A 73 -18.10 -1.38 13.30
CA ARG A 73 -18.67 -0.61 12.18
C ARG A 73 -18.72 0.88 12.48
N GLU A 74 -19.15 1.26 13.68
CA GLU A 74 -19.22 2.66 14.11
C GLU A 74 -17.81 3.26 14.20
N ALA A 75 -16.85 2.54 14.78
CA ALA A 75 -15.46 2.96 14.87
C ALA A 75 -14.82 3.15 13.48
N GLN A 76 -15.09 2.24 12.53
CA GLN A 76 -14.64 2.40 11.14
C GLN A 76 -15.25 3.67 10.52
N THR A 77 -16.54 3.92 10.71
CA THR A 77 -17.22 5.11 10.20
C THR A 77 -16.59 6.42 10.69
N LEU A 78 -16.11 6.45 11.93
CA LEU A 78 -15.44 7.64 12.48
C LEU A 78 -14.09 7.94 11.80
N ILE A 79 -13.39 6.92 11.31
CA ILE A 79 -12.08 7.06 10.65
C ILE A 79 -12.17 7.05 9.13
N ASP A 80 -13.32 6.78 8.55
CA ASP A 80 -13.54 6.64 7.10
C ASP A 80 -13.06 7.85 6.29
N ALA A 81 -13.15 9.05 6.85
CA ALA A 81 -12.72 10.27 6.17
C ALA A 81 -11.19 10.30 5.87
N GLY A 82 -10.39 9.58 6.65
CA GLY A 82 -8.94 9.45 6.46
C GLY A 82 -8.49 8.06 5.98
N ASP A 83 -9.44 7.13 5.80
CA ASP A 83 -9.12 5.75 5.45
C ASP A 83 -8.74 5.62 3.97
N PRO A 84 -7.57 5.02 3.65
CA PRO A 84 -7.14 4.83 2.28
C PRO A 84 -8.12 4.00 1.44
N ALA A 85 -8.91 3.13 2.06
CA ALA A 85 -9.95 2.35 1.38
C ALA A 85 -10.97 3.24 0.65
N ASN A 86 -11.26 4.42 1.20
CA ASN A 86 -12.21 5.37 0.62
C ASN A 86 -11.57 6.34 -0.40
N HIS A 87 -10.25 6.37 -0.53
CA HIS A 87 -9.52 7.32 -1.37
C HIS A 87 -8.70 6.67 -2.48
N VAL A 88 -8.37 5.38 -2.37
CA VAL A 88 -7.47 4.69 -3.30
C VAL A 88 -7.97 4.72 -4.74
N CYS A 89 -9.29 4.61 -4.97
CA CYS A 89 -9.87 4.69 -6.31
C CYS A 89 -9.63 6.05 -6.96
N GLU A 90 -9.86 7.13 -6.22
CA GLU A 90 -9.65 8.49 -6.72
C GLU A 90 -8.17 8.82 -6.89
N CYS A 91 -7.31 8.33 -5.98
CA CYS A 91 -5.87 8.41 -6.16
C CYS A 91 -5.45 7.69 -7.46
N ALA A 92 -5.90 6.46 -7.66
CA ALA A 92 -5.60 5.65 -8.84
C ALA A 92 -6.08 6.28 -10.14
N THR A 93 -7.24 6.93 -10.15
CA THR A 93 -7.77 7.61 -11.35
C THR A 93 -7.07 8.93 -11.64
N SER A 94 -6.53 9.60 -10.64
CA SER A 94 -5.88 10.91 -10.79
C SER A 94 -4.38 10.85 -11.00
N LYS A 95 -3.71 9.79 -10.54
CA LYS A 95 -2.25 9.66 -10.53
C LYS A 95 -1.79 8.28 -11.03
N PRO A 96 -0.64 8.20 -11.69
CA PRO A 96 0.07 6.93 -11.83
C PRO A 96 0.42 6.39 -10.44
N LEU A 97 -0.11 5.23 -10.09
CA LEU A 97 -0.03 4.63 -8.76
C LEU A 97 0.61 3.25 -8.82
N HIS A 98 1.68 3.08 -8.05
CA HIS A 98 2.42 1.84 -7.86
C HIS A 98 2.32 1.41 -6.39
N LEU A 99 1.90 0.17 -6.15
CA LEU A 99 1.80 -0.43 -4.83
C LEU A 99 2.79 -1.60 -4.70
N ILE A 100 3.52 -1.63 -3.60
CA ILE A 100 4.41 -2.72 -3.20
C ILE A 100 3.75 -3.50 -2.07
N LYS A 101 3.49 -4.78 -2.31
CA LYS A 101 2.95 -5.73 -1.33
C LYS A 101 4.04 -6.70 -0.91
N VAL A 102 4.15 -7.00 0.38
CA VAL A 102 5.01 -8.08 0.90
C VAL A 102 4.13 -9.22 1.39
N ASN A 103 4.30 -10.40 0.80
CA ASN A 103 3.55 -11.59 1.23
C ASN A 103 4.02 -12.02 2.63
N GLY A 104 3.07 -12.28 3.52
CA GLY A 104 3.37 -12.63 4.91
C GLY A 104 3.75 -11.43 5.79
N ASP A 105 3.43 -10.21 5.39
CA ASP A 105 3.58 -9.02 6.24
C ASP A 105 2.83 -9.23 7.56
N THR A 106 3.54 -9.11 8.68
CA THR A 106 2.99 -9.34 10.03
C THR A 106 2.49 -8.06 10.70
N VAL A 107 2.74 -6.90 10.09
CA VAL A 107 2.32 -5.58 10.60
C VAL A 107 1.05 -5.12 9.90
N ILE A 108 1.07 -5.08 8.57
CA ILE A 108 -0.13 -4.83 7.75
C ILE A 108 -0.58 -6.16 7.16
N PRO A 109 -1.73 -6.71 7.59
CA PRO A 109 -2.20 -7.99 7.08
C PRO A 109 -2.45 -7.92 5.57
N ASN A 110 -2.03 -8.96 4.84
CA ASN A 110 -2.19 -8.97 3.39
C ASN A 110 -3.64 -8.81 2.95
N SER A 111 -4.61 -9.26 3.77
CA SER A 111 -6.05 -9.04 3.52
C SER A 111 -6.43 -7.57 3.41
N ALA A 112 -5.76 -6.68 4.16
CA ALA A 112 -6.00 -5.24 4.11
C ALA A 112 -5.33 -4.59 2.88
N THR A 113 -4.14 -5.05 2.48
CA THR A 113 -3.52 -4.63 1.21
C THR A 113 -4.33 -5.11 0.01
N ASP A 114 -4.82 -6.36 0.06
CA ASP A 114 -5.65 -6.94 -1.01
C ASP A 114 -6.99 -6.21 -1.15
N TYR A 115 -7.55 -5.70 -0.06
CA TYR A 115 -8.74 -4.84 -0.12
C TYR A 115 -8.47 -3.61 -1.00
N LEU A 116 -7.35 -2.91 -0.79
CA LEU A 116 -7.00 -1.73 -1.60
C LEU A 116 -6.77 -2.09 -3.07
N THR A 117 -6.05 -3.18 -3.34
CA THR A 117 -5.77 -3.60 -4.72
C THR A 117 -7.03 -4.00 -5.47
N ASN A 118 -7.97 -4.66 -4.79
CA ASN A 118 -9.25 -5.04 -5.37
C ASN A 118 -10.16 -3.82 -5.58
N ALA A 119 -10.24 -2.92 -4.60
CA ALA A 119 -11.10 -1.73 -4.66
C ALA A 119 -10.78 -0.84 -5.87
N ALA A 120 -9.50 -0.66 -6.20
CA ALA A 120 -9.06 0.18 -7.31
C ALA A 120 -8.63 -0.62 -8.56
N ASN A 121 -8.93 -1.91 -8.64
CA ASN A 121 -8.63 -2.78 -9.79
C ASN A 121 -7.14 -2.74 -10.21
N PHE A 122 -6.24 -2.90 -9.27
CA PHE A 122 -4.80 -2.92 -9.56
C PHE A 122 -4.42 -4.11 -10.44
N THR A 123 -3.59 -3.85 -11.45
CA THR A 123 -2.97 -4.89 -12.24
C THR A 123 -1.70 -5.40 -11.56
N ARG A 124 -1.60 -6.71 -11.32
CA ARG A 124 -0.38 -7.31 -10.79
C ARG A 124 0.70 -7.41 -11.87
N LEU A 125 1.88 -6.89 -11.57
CA LEU A 125 3.06 -7.02 -12.40
C LEU A 125 3.97 -8.14 -11.87
N LYS A 126 4.62 -8.86 -12.78
CA LYS A 126 5.50 -10.00 -12.47
C LYS A 126 6.92 -9.83 -13.02
N SER A 127 7.09 -9.08 -14.08
CA SER A 127 8.39 -8.89 -14.75
C SER A 127 8.38 -7.70 -15.70
N GLY A 128 9.56 -7.32 -16.16
CA GLY A 128 9.76 -6.41 -17.30
C GLY A 128 9.52 -4.94 -17.02
N VAL A 129 9.32 -4.17 -18.09
CA VAL A 129 9.07 -2.74 -18.09
C VAL A 129 7.60 -2.48 -18.37
N ASN A 130 6.91 -1.83 -17.43
CA ASN A 130 5.46 -1.67 -17.48
C ASN A 130 5.09 -0.19 -17.36
N ALA A 131 4.44 0.36 -18.39
CA ALA A 131 3.92 1.72 -18.35
C ALA A 131 2.72 1.81 -17.39
N VAL A 132 2.70 2.87 -16.58
CA VAL A 132 1.63 3.11 -15.60
C VAL A 132 1.00 4.47 -15.90
N ALA A 133 -0.30 4.51 -15.96
CA ALA A 133 -1.06 5.73 -16.24
C ALA A 133 -2.15 5.95 -15.17
N PRO A 134 -2.65 7.18 -15.03
CA PRO A 134 -3.88 7.42 -14.28
C PRO A 134 -5.00 6.49 -14.77
N GLY A 135 -5.75 5.91 -13.85
CA GLY A 135 -6.77 4.91 -14.11
C GLY A 135 -6.28 3.48 -14.35
N LYS A 136 -4.95 3.26 -14.34
CA LYS A 136 -4.32 1.93 -14.52
C LYS A 136 -3.29 1.67 -13.42
N PRO A 137 -3.72 1.57 -12.16
CA PRO A 137 -2.82 1.34 -11.04
C PRO A 137 -2.22 -0.06 -11.13
N VAL A 138 -0.99 -0.20 -10.63
CA VAL A 138 -0.26 -1.47 -10.66
C VAL A 138 0.28 -1.84 -9.29
N TYR A 139 0.45 -3.14 -9.05
CA TYR A 139 1.15 -3.60 -7.86
C TYR A 139 2.14 -4.73 -8.15
N VAL A 140 3.15 -4.82 -7.30
CA VAL A 140 4.12 -5.92 -7.28
C VAL A 140 4.04 -6.61 -5.93
N ALA A 141 3.86 -7.94 -5.94
CA ALA A 141 3.85 -8.76 -4.73
C ALA A 141 5.22 -9.41 -4.54
N PHE A 142 5.83 -9.19 -3.39
CA PHE A 142 7.14 -9.73 -3.03
C PHE A 142 6.98 -11.00 -2.21
N THR A 143 7.77 -12.03 -2.53
CA THR A 143 7.82 -13.31 -1.80
C THR A 143 8.90 -13.35 -0.75
N LYS A 144 9.80 -12.36 -0.77
CA LYS A 144 10.90 -12.18 0.18
C LYS A 144 10.86 -10.79 0.78
N GLY A 145 11.44 -10.66 1.96
CA GLY A 145 11.39 -9.44 2.75
C GLY A 145 10.32 -9.51 3.84
N ASP A 146 10.15 -8.40 4.52
CA ASP A 146 9.19 -8.17 5.59
C ASP A 146 8.57 -6.77 5.46
N HIS A 147 7.78 -6.37 6.46
CA HIS A 147 7.12 -5.06 6.51
C HIS A 147 8.08 -3.88 6.30
N SER A 148 9.30 -3.97 6.81
CA SER A 148 10.29 -2.89 6.78
C SER A 148 11.14 -2.86 5.50
N SER A 149 11.04 -3.88 4.66
CA SER A 149 12.01 -4.15 3.57
C SER A 149 12.09 -3.07 2.49
N PHE A 150 11.13 -2.16 2.41
CA PHE A 150 11.26 -1.00 1.52
C PHE A 150 12.42 -0.06 1.95
N PHE A 151 12.74 0.01 3.24
CA PHE A 151 13.83 0.82 3.78
C PHE A 151 14.93 0.02 4.48
N SER A 152 14.67 -1.21 4.89
CA SER A 152 15.60 -2.04 5.64
C SER A 152 15.96 -3.32 4.88
N PRO A 153 17.26 -3.58 4.64
CA PRO A 153 17.72 -4.80 3.98
C PRO A 153 17.79 -6.02 4.90
N THR A 154 17.41 -5.89 6.18
CA THR A 154 17.63 -6.91 7.22
C THR A 154 17.00 -8.25 6.87
N ALA A 155 15.76 -8.26 6.38
CA ALA A 155 15.06 -9.50 6.03
C ALA A 155 15.48 -10.02 4.65
N SER A 156 15.75 -9.13 3.68
CA SER A 156 16.20 -9.50 2.33
C SER A 156 16.77 -8.30 1.60
N LEU A 157 18.09 -8.27 1.44
CA LEU A 157 18.78 -7.24 0.66
C LEU A 157 18.26 -7.19 -0.80
N ALA A 158 18.05 -8.35 -1.43
CA ALA A 158 17.57 -8.42 -2.81
C ALA A 158 16.17 -7.81 -2.94
N ALA A 159 15.25 -8.10 -2.00
CA ALA A 159 13.93 -7.51 -2.02
C ALA A 159 13.97 -5.98 -1.79
N THR A 160 14.79 -5.52 -0.85
CA THR A 160 14.97 -4.07 -0.59
C THR A 160 15.48 -3.35 -1.83
N VAL A 161 16.54 -3.85 -2.45
CA VAL A 161 17.12 -3.27 -3.67
C VAL A 161 16.10 -3.24 -4.81
N GLU A 162 15.35 -4.32 -5.00
CA GLU A 162 14.33 -4.38 -6.05
C GLU A 162 13.18 -3.39 -5.78
N MET A 163 12.64 -3.31 -4.54
CA MET A 163 11.59 -2.37 -4.17
C MET A 163 12.02 -0.91 -4.41
N GLN A 164 13.22 -0.55 -3.96
CA GLN A 164 13.77 0.78 -4.14
C GLN A 164 14.04 1.09 -5.61
N THR A 165 14.56 0.11 -6.37
CA THR A 165 14.78 0.23 -7.81
C THR A 165 13.49 0.53 -8.56
N GLN A 166 12.41 -0.18 -8.23
CA GLN A 166 11.09 0.07 -8.81
C GLN A 166 10.61 1.50 -8.51
N ALA A 167 10.66 1.93 -7.25
CA ALA A 167 10.21 3.26 -6.86
C ALA A 167 11.02 4.38 -7.53
N VAL A 168 12.36 4.25 -7.56
CA VAL A 168 13.25 5.24 -8.17
C VAL A 168 13.06 5.30 -9.68
N LYS A 169 13.01 4.15 -10.37
CA LYS A 169 12.80 4.12 -11.83
C LYS A 169 11.42 4.65 -12.19
N PHE A 170 10.40 4.35 -11.39
CA PHE A 170 9.05 4.86 -11.59
C PHE A 170 9.01 6.38 -11.49
N ALA A 171 9.63 6.97 -10.48
CA ALA A 171 9.75 8.41 -10.35
C ALA A 171 10.58 9.03 -11.49
N ALA A 172 11.78 8.52 -11.76
CA ALA A 172 12.69 9.05 -12.75
C ALA A 172 12.13 8.99 -14.18
N SER A 173 11.34 7.98 -14.50
CA SER A 173 10.74 7.82 -15.83
C SER A 173 9.48 8.66 -16.06
N ALA A 174 8.98 9.36 -15.03
CA ALA A 174 7.76 10.19 -15.16
C ALA A 174 7.87 11.35 -16.16
N VAL A 175 9.09 11.74 -16.52
CA VAL A 175 9.38 12.77 -17.50
C VAL A 175 9.80 12.22 -18.87
N GLN A 176 9.86 10.91 -19.01
CA GLN A 176 10.24 10.24 -20.25
C GLN A 176 9.02 10.02 -21.17
N PRO A 177 9.20 10.00 -22.49
CA PRO A 177 8.13 9.62 -23.41
C PRO A 177 7.55 8.24 -23.07
N GLY A 178 6.23 8.16 -22.95
CA GLY A 178 5.52 6.91 -22.61
C GLY A 178 5.60 6.49 -21.14
N GLY A 179 6.38 7.17 -20.28
CA GLY A 179 6.43 6.90 -18.84
C GLY A 179 5.29 7.56 -18.07
N PRO A 180 5.23 7.30 -16.75
CA PRO A 180 6.20 6.57 -15.91
C PRO A 180 6.16 5.05 -16.06
N PHE A 181 7.29 4.40 -15.74
CA PHE A 181 7.46 2.95 -15.86
C PHE A 181 7.79 2.30 -14.52
N VAL A 182 7.08 1.25 -14.14
CA VAL A 182 7.54 0.29 -13.12
C VAL A 182 8.41 -0.76 -13.82
N VAL A 183 9.65 -0.89 -13.36
CA VAL A 183 10.66 -1.79 -13.96
C VAL A 183 11.02 -2.86 -12.93
N ILE A 184 10.72 -4.12 -13.24
CA ILE A 184 11.08 -5.27 -12.43
C ILE A 184 12.38 -5.85 -12.98
N THR A 185 13.44 -5.81 -12.18
CA THR A 185 14.78 -6.27 -12.56
C THR A 185 15.16 -7.61 -11.95
N ASP A 186 14.67 -7.90 -10.74
CA ASP A 186 14.88 -9.18 -10.06
C ASP A 186 13.54 -9.91 -9.83
N THR A 187 13.23 -10.84 -10.71
CA THR A 187 12.01 -11.66 -10.60
C THR A 187 12.09 -12.74 -9.53
N SER A 188 13.28 -13.02 -8.96
CA SER A 188 13.47 -14.07 -7.95
C SER A 188 12.86 -13.72 -6.59
N VAL A 189 12.59 -12.44 -6.36
CA VAL A 189 11.95 -11.91 -5.15
C VAL A 189 10.48 -11.55 -5.33
N VAL A 190 9.99 -11.64 -6.58
CA VAL A 190 8.61 -11.28 -6.96
C VAL A 190 7.76 -12.53 -7.16
N GLN A 191 6.52 -12.48 -6.72
CA GLN A 191 5.55 -13.56 -6.92
C GLN A 191 5.18 -13.70 -8.40
N GLN A 192 5.43 -14.87 -8.95
CA GLN A 192 5.10 -15.24 -10.32
C GLN A 192 3.64 -15.66 -10.50
#